data_95998b452cc3cf9c1c38c4b2646e6484
#
_entry.id   95998b452cc3cf9c1c38c4b2646e6484
#
_cell.length_a   1.000
_cell.length_b   1.000
_cell.length_c   1.000
_cell.angle_alpha   90.00
_cell.angle_beta   90.00
_cell.angle_gamma   90.00
#
_symmetry.space_group_name_H-M   'P 1'
#
loop_
_entity.id
_entity.type
_entity.pdbx_description
1 polymer ?
#
loop_
_entity_poly.entity_id
_entity_poly.type
_entity_poly.pdbx_seq_one_letter_code
_entity_poly.pdbx_strand_id
1 'polypeptide(L)'
;HKDVYAKLVLPGDLVEEDFQKAVEVIASVDDNTLLILQPVTPMNGIPPIEPGRVLELQQMALERLKDVRVIPQTHRMMDQL
;
A
#
# COMPACT_ATOMS: atom_id res chain seq x y z
N HIS A 1 -4.25 -19.09 14.28
CA HIS A 1 -4.48 -18.88 13.24
C HIS A 1 -3.43 -18.33 12.43
N LYS A 2 -3.54 -18.05 11.27
CA LYS A 2 -2.55 -17.65 10.46
C LYS A 2 -2.42 -16.21 10.38
N ASP A 3 -1.25 -15.69 10.11
CA ASP A 3 -1.04 -14.30 9.90
C ASP A 3 -1.32 -14.04 8.43
N VAL A 4 -2.44 -13.45 8.17
CA VAL A 4 -2.81 -13.16 6.79
C VAL A 4 -2.64 -11.68 6.51
N TYR A 5 -1.96 -11.36 5.43
CA TYR A 5 -1.81 -9.96 5.06
C TYR A 5 -1.86 -9.82 3.55
N ALA A 6 -2.14 -8.62 3.10
CA ALA A 6 -2.14 -8.28 1.70
C ALA A 6 -1.16 -7.15 1.49
N LYS A 7 -0.55 -7.08 0.33
CA LYS A 7 0.41 -6.04 0.03
C LYS A 7 0.03 -5.38 -1.28
N LEU A 8 -0.04 -4.06 -1.28
CA LEU A 8 -0.32 -3.30 -2.48
C LEU A 8 0.83 -2.39 -2.78
N VAL A 9 1.30 -2.44 -4.01
CA VAL A 9 2.37 -1.59 -4.46
C VAL A 9 1.76 -0.30 -4.98
N LEU A 10 2.33 0.85 -4.60
CA LEU A 10 1.79 2.15 -4.96
C LEU A 10 2.71 2.88 -5.92
N PRO A 11 2.49 2.76 -7.23
CA PRO A 11 3.28 3.53 -8.18
C PRO A 11 2.79 4.98 -8.23
N GLY A 12 3.62 5.86 -8.76
CA GLY A 12 3.24 7.26 -8.82
C GLY A 12 2.05 7.56 -9.70
N ASP A 13 1.77 6.66 -10.64
CA ASP A 13 0.62 6.83 -11.54
C ASP A 13 -0.58 5.99 -11.11
N LEU A 14 -0.62 5.61 -9.83
CA LEU A 14 -1.72 4.82 -9.33
C LEU A 14 -3.06 5.53 -9.52
N VAL A 15 -4.04 4.77 -9.97
CA VAL A 15 -5.40 5.27 -10.12
C VAL A 15 -6.15 4.99 -8.81
N GLU A 16 -6.71 6.03 -8.23
CA GLU A 16 -7.38 5.90 -6.94
C GLU A 16 -8.53 4.91 -6.98
N GLU A 17 -9.25 4.89 -8.08
CA GLU A 17 -10.39 3.98 -8.22
C GLU A 17 -9.94 2.52 -8.14
N ASP A 18 -8.81 2.21 -8.76
CA ASP A 18 -8.29 0.86 -8.71
C ASP A 18 -7.87 0.50 -7.29
N PHE A 19 -7.31 1.46 -6.58
CA PHE A 19 -6.90 1.24 -5.21
C PHE A 19 -8.12 0.94 -4.35
N GLN A 20 -9.20 1.70 -4.52
CA GLN A 20 -10.40 1.49 -3.74
C GLN A 20 -10.99 0.11 -4.00
N LYS A 21 -10.98 -0.31 -5.24
CA LYS A 21 -11.53 -1.62 -5.57
C LYS A 21 -10.72 -2.72 -4.91
N ALA A 22 -9.40 -2.58 -4.91
CA ALA A 22 -8.55 -3.58 -4.28
C ALA A 22 -8.84 -3.65 -2.78
N VAL A 23 -8.98 -2.51 -2.13
CA VAL A 23 -9.26 -2.48 -0.71
C VAL A 23 -10.61 -3.12 -0.42
N GLU A 24 -11.60 -2.85 -1.24
CA GLU A 24 -12.92 -3.40 -1.02
C GLU A 24 -12.93 -4.92 -1.17
N VAL A 25 -12.19 -5.42 -2.12
CA VAL A 25 -12.09 -6.86 -2.30
C VAL A 25 -11.45 -7.49 -1.08
N ILE A 26 -10.35 -6.90 -0.60
CA ILE A 26 -9.67 -7.42 0.56
C ILE A 26 -10.59 -7.39 1.78
N ALA A 27 -11.28 -6.27 1.98
CA ALA A 27 -12.15 -6.13 3.15
C ALA A 27 -13.34 -7.05 3.09
N SER A 28 -13.82 -7.34 1.88
CA SER A 28 -14.97 -8.22 1.76
C SER A 28 -14.62 -9.67 2.09
N VAL A 29 -13.35 -10.02 1.92
CA VAL A 29 -12.91 -11.36 2.29
C VAL A 29 -12.67 -11.43 3.79
N ASP A 30 -11.95 -10.46 4.33
CA ASP A 30 -11.66 -10.45 5.75
C ASP A 30 -11.20 -9.05 6.13
N ASP A 31 -12.03 -8.30 6.85
CA ASP A 31 -11.70 -6.93 7.21
C ASP A 31 -10.65 -6.85 8.30
N ASN A 32 -10.22 -7.98 8.85
CA ASN A 32 -9.11 -8.01 9.79
C ASN A 32 -7.78 -8.21 9.09
N THR A 33 -7.77 -8.31 7.77
CA THR A 33 -6.54 -8.50 7.05
C THR A 33 -5.65 -7.28 7.21
N LEU A 34 -4.37 -7.52 7.50
CA LEU A 34 -3.41 -6.44 7.56
C LEU A 34 -3.08 -6.04 6.12
N LEU A 35 -3.21 -4.77 5.82
CA LEU A 35 -2.86 -4.28 4.49
C LEU A 35 -1.56 -3.51 4.57
N ILE A 36 -0.62 -3.87 3.72
CA ILE A 36 0.67 -3.20 3.65
C ILE A 36 0.72 -2.41 2.36
N LEU A 37 0.93 -1.11 2.48
CA LEU A 37 1.06 -0.23 1.32
C LEU A 37 2.55 0.03 1.09
N GLN A 38 3.02 -0.28 -0.08
CA GLN A 38 4.44 -0.14 -0.37
C GLN A 38 4.66 0.79 -1.55
N PRO A 39 5.03 2.04 -1.29
CA PRO A 39 5.33 2.97 -2.38
C PRO A 39 6.55 2.49 -3.15
N VAL A 40 6.49 2.61 -4.47
CA VAL A 40 7.62 2.16 -5.28
C VAL A 40 8.62 3.27 -5.45
N THR A 41 9.88 2.87 -5.62
CA THR A 41 10.94 3.80 -5.89
C THR A 41 10.85 4.21 -7.34
N PRO A 42 11.05 5.48 -7.65
CA PRO A 42 10.99 5.92 -9.04
C PRO A 42 12.09 5.29 -9.87
N MET A 43 11.75 4.86 -11.07
CA MET A 43 12.73 4.34 -11.98
C MET A 43 12.12 4.35 -13.36
N ASN A 44 12.95 4.49 -14.38
CA ASN A 44 12.50 4.49 -15.76
C ASN A 44 11.47 5.58 -16.05
N GLY A 45 11.65 6.73 -15.41
CA GLY A 45 10.76 7.84 -15.68
C GLY A 45 9.43 7.82 -14.96
N ILE A 46 9.16 6.80 -14.17
CA ILE A 46 7.94 6.74 -13.40
C ILE A 46 8.12 7.60 -12.16
N PRO A 47 7.27 8.60 -11.95
CA PRO A 47 7.45 9.46 -10.79
C PRO A 47 7.08 8.73 -9.51
N PRO A 48 7.64 9.15 -8.38
CA PRO A 48 7.28 8.55 -7.10
C PRO A 48 5.91 9.04 -6.67
N ILE A 49 5.21 8.25 -5.88
CA ILE A 49 3.96 8.68 -5.33
C ILE A 49 4.27 9.68 -4.22
N GLU A 50 3.49 10.72 -4.10
CA GLU A 50 3.72 11.75 -3.10
C GLU A 50 3.36 11.25 -1.72
N PRO A 51 4.12 11.65 -0.69
CA PRO A 51 3.84 11.20 0.67
C PRO A 51 2.44 11.55 1.14
N GLY A 52 1.95 12.73 0.78
CA GLY A 52 0.60 13.12 1.18
C GLY A 52 -0.45 12.21 0.59
N ARG A 53 -0.21 11.77 -0.65
CA ARG A 53 -1.16 10.87 -1.28
C ARG A 53 -1.13 9.51 -0.62
N VAL A 54 0.04 9.05 -0.21
CA VAL A 54 0.13 7.78 0.49
C VAL A 54 -0.70 7.82 1.77
N LEU A 55 -0.63 8.94 2.50
CA LEU A 55 -1.40 9.07 3.71
C LEU A 55 -2.90 9.09 3.42
N GLU A 56 -3.31 9.73 2.33
CA GLU A 56 -4.71 9.74 1.95
C GLU A 56 -5.19 8.34 1.65
N LEU A 57 -4.39 7.58 0.92
CA LEU A 57 -4.76 6.22 0.58
C LEU A 57 -4.82 5.35 1.82
N GLN A 58 -3.91 5.56 2.77
CA GLN A 58 -3.94 4.82 4.01
C GLN A 58 -5.23 5.11 4.78
N GLN A 59 -5.64 6.39 4.83
CA GLN A 59 -6.86 6.73 5.53
C GLN A 59 -8.07 6.09 4.87
N MET A 60 -8.10 6.08 3.54
CA MET A 60 -9.19 5.44 2.82
C MET A 60 -9.27 3.95 3.15
N ALA A 61 -8.12 3.30 3.18
CA ALA A 61 -8.09 1.87 3.47
C ALA A 61 -8.51 1.60 4.90
N LEU A 62 -8.15 2.49 5.82
CA LEU A 62 -8.52 2.29 7.22
C LEU A 62 -10.02 2.39 7.46
N GLU A 63 -10.76 2.96 6.52
CA GLU A 63 -12.20 3.01 6.65
C GLU A 63 -12.82 1.63 6.42
N ARG A 64 -12.09 0.75 5.74
CA ARG A 64 -12.60 -0.58 5.44
C ARG A 64 -11.85 -1.68 6.18
N LEU A 65 -10.59 -1.44 6.49
CA LEU A 65 -9.74 -2.44 7.13
C LEU A 65 -9.30 -1.94 8.49
N LYS A 66 -9.02 -2.84 9.40
CA LYS A 66 -8.67 -2.47 10.75
C LYS A 66 -7.21 -2.14 10.93
N ASP A 67 -6.35 -2.63 10.05
CA ASP A 67 -4.92 -2.39 10.18
C ASP A 67 -4.31 -2.16 8.82
N VAL A 68 -3.78 -0.97 8.60
CA VAL A 68 -3.14 -0.62 7.35
C VAL A 68 -1.81 0.03 7.66
N ARG A 69 -0.74 -0.49 7.10
CA ARG A 69 0.60 0.02 7.36
C ARG A 69 1.27 0.44 6.08
N VAL A 70 2.16 1.42 6.17
CA VAL A 70 2.92 1.88 5.04
C VAL A 70 4.37 1.50 5.27
N ILE A 71 4.94 0.71 4.38
CA ILE A 71 6.32 0.29 4.49
C ILE A 71 7.05 0.75 3.25
N PRO A 72 7.94 1.72 3.36
CA PRO A 72 8.66 2.21 2.18
C PRO A 72 9.63 1.17 1.68
N GLN A 73 9.86 1.22 0.38
CA GLN A 73 10.82 0.35 -0.21
C GLN A 73 12.18 0.97 -0.03
N THR A 74 13.08 0.27 0.60
CA THR A 74 14.39 0.83 0.88
C THR A 74 15.45 -0.11 0.43
N HIS A 75 15.63 -0.22 -0.85
CA HIS A 75 16.61 -1.10 -1.36
C HIS A 75 17.96 -0.92 -0.81
N ARG A 76 18.36 0.29 -0.66
CA ARG A 76 19.70 0.51 -0.27
C ARG A 76 20.05 -0.01 1.06
N MET A 77 19.08 -0.18 1.88
CA MET A 77 19.36 -0.71 3.17
C MET A 77 19.91 -2.10 3.10
N MET A 78 19.48 -2.81 2.10
CA MET A 78 19.93 -4.16 2.01
C MET A 78 21.35 -4.25 1.64
N ASP A 79 21.84 -3.27 0.96
CA ASP A 79 23.22 -3.30 0.56
C ASP A 79 24.17 -3.15 1.71
N GLN A 80 23.67 -2.60 2.77
CA GLN A 80 24.53 -2.37 3.91
C GLN A 80 24.77 -3.60 4.71
N LEU A 81 23.99 -4.53 4.53
CA LEU A 81 24.12 -5.74 5.32
C LEU A 81 25.14 -6.71 4.79
#